data_3a731b9ef19a6500688b43fa730cb65c
#
_entry.id   3a731b9ef19a6500688b43fa730cb65c
#
_cell.length_a   1.000
_cell.length_b   1.000
_cell.length_c   1.000
_cell.angle_alpha   90.00
_cell.angle_beta   90.00
_cell.angle_gamma   90.00
#
_symmetry.space_group_name_H-M   'P 1'
#
loop_
_entity.id
_entity.type
_entity.pdbx_description
1 polymer ?
#
loop_
_entity_poly.entity_id
_entity_poly.type
_entity_poly.pdbx_seq_one_letter_code
_entity_poly.pdbx_strand_id
1 'polypeptide(L)'
;MKQQKDNWVKILFSFAAPCKGKMALSVFCAILSVAGGFIPFWAVYEILLAFINQDVTLNGILIWCLVGAAGYLLRVACHGISTILAHISAYTILEGIRLKIADRLMKAPLGEVMGRRIGYLKNIIMDKVEDLEPPLAHMIPELTSNLLL
;
A
#
# COMPACT_ATOMS: atom_id res chain seq x y z
N MET A 1 14.51 5.81 -27.56
CA MET A 1 13.35 5.78 -26.65
C MET A 1 13.56 4.97 -25.35
N LYS A 2 14.55 4.09 -25.19
CA LYS A 2 14.83 3.32 -23.95
C LYS A 2 15.44 4.16 -22.81
N GLN A 3 16.27 5.15 -23.09
CA GLN A 3 16.99 5.94 -22.07
C GLN A 3 16.09 6.90 -21.25
N GLN A 4 14.93 7.28 -21.77
CA GLN A 4 13.99 8.17 -21.08
C GLN A 4 13.11 7.42 -20.07
N LYS A 5 12.95 6.10 -20.25
CA LYS A 5 12.13 5.25 -19.36
C LYS A 5 12.81 4.96 -18.02
N ASP A 6 14.15 4.85 -18.01
CA ASP A 6 14.92 4.57 -16.78
C ASP A 6 15.06 5.78 -15.84
N ASN A 7 14.92 7.01 -16.38
CA ASN A 7 15.09 8.22 -15.57
C ASN A 7 13.87 8.53 -14.68
N TRP A 8 12.63 8.28 -15.14
CA TRP A 8 11.44 8.62 -14.37
C TRP A 8 11.28 7.69 -13.15
N VAL A 9 11.66 6.42 -13.26
CA VAL A 9 11.65 5.46 -12.13
C VAL A 9 12.65 5.90 -11.06
N LYS A 10 13.87 6.29 -11.45
CA LYS A 10 14.88 6.82 -10.52
C LYS A 10 14.41 8.10 -9.83
N ILE A 11 13.70 8.97 -10.57
CA ILE A 11 13.13 10.20 -10.02
C ILE A 11 12.04 9.87 -8.99
N LEU A 12 11.12 8.96 -9.30
CA LEU A 12 10.11 8.49 -8.35
C LEU A 12 10.73 7.87 -7.09
N PHE A 13 11.72 7.00 -7.25
CA PHE A 13 12.45 6.42 -6.10
C PHE A 13 13.19 7.46 -5.27
N SER A 14 13.66 8.56 -5.86
CA SER A 14 14.28 9.66 -5.11
C SER A 14 13.27 10.38 -4.20
N PHE A 15 12.01 10.51 -4.65
CA PHE A 15 10.93 11.07 -3.82
C PHE A 15 10.42 10.07 -2.76
N ALA A 16 10.53 8.76 -3.04
CA ALA A 16 10.20 7.72 -2.06
C ALA A 16 11.28 7.55 -0.96
N ALA A 17 12.47 8.13 -1.15
CA ALA A 17 13.58 7.97 -0.22
C ALA A 17 13.23 8.29 1.26
N PRO A 18 12.53 9.39 1.60
CA PRO A 18 12.15 9.70 2.98
C PRO A 18 11.09 8.73 3.55
N CYS A 19 10.34 8.02 2.70
CA CYS A 19 9.25 7.13 3.10
C CYS A 19 9.61 5.65 3.09
N LYS A 20 10.87 5.29 2.77
CA LYS A 20 11.31 3.88 2.63
C LYS A 20 10.96 3.01 3.84
N GLY A 21 11.12 3.53 5.05
CA GLY A 21 10.80 2.79 6.27
C GLY A 21 9.29 2.51 6.40
N LYS A 22 8.43 3.50 6.11
CA LYS A 22 6.98 3.34 6.16
C LYS A 22 6.50 2.39 5.07
N MET A 23 7.06 2.48 3.87
CA MET A 23 6.75 1.56 2.76
C MET A 23 7.18 0.13 3.07
N ALA A 24 8.38 -0.08 3.63
CA ALA A 24 8.84 -1.40 4.04
C ALA A 24 7.96 -2.00 5.13
N LEU A 25 7.55 -1.19 6.12
CA LEU A 25 6.64 -1.62 7.17
C LEU A 25 5.24 -1.96 6.61
N SER A 26 4.73 -1.17 5.64
CA SER A 26 3.48 -1.47 4.95
C SER A 26 3.53 -2.84 4.26
N VAL A 27 4.60 -3.12 3.50
CA VAL A 27 4.80 -4.41 2.84
C VAL A 27 4.89 -5.55 3.85
N PHE A 28 5.63 -5.36 4.95
CA PHE A 28 5.73 -6.35 6.02
C PHE A 28 4.36 -6.66 6.64
N CYS A 29 3.57 -5.62 6.95
CA CYS A 29 2.20 -5.79 7.46
C CYS A 29 1.28 -6.47 6.43
N ALA A 30 1.45 -6.20 5.13
CA ALA A 30 0.71 -6.88 4.08
C ALA A 30 0.99 -8.39 4.06
N ILE A 31 2.27 -8.78 4.15
CA ILE A 31 2.68 -10.19 4.22
C ILE A 31 2.11 -10.87 5.46
N LEU A 32 2.19 -10.21 6.62
CA LEU A 32 1.65 -10.72 7.88
C LEU A 32 0.13 -10.87 7.84
N SER A 33 -0.56 -9.95 7.15
CA SER A 33 -2.01 -10.05 6.91
C SER A 33 -2.38 -11.27 6.09
N VAL A 34 -1.62 -11.58 5.03
CA VAL A 34 -1.83 -12.80 4.23
C VAL A 34 -1.63 -14.04 5.08
N ALA A 35 -0.51 -14.11 5.83
CA ALA A 35 -0.24 -15.23 6.73
C ALA A 35 -1.34 -15.41 7.78
N GLY A 36 -1.81 -14.32 8.40
CA GLY A 36 -2.95 -14.32 9.33
C GLY A 36 -4.25 -14.83 8.70
N GLY A 37 -4.41 -14.61 7.38
CA GLY A 37 -5.57 -15.09 6.62
C GLY A 37 -5.64 -16.60 6.45
N PHE A 38 -4.52 -17.34 6.55
CA PHE A 38 -4.51 -18.80 6.49
C PHE A 38 -4.94 -19.45 7.82
N ILE A 39 -4.79 -18.76 8.95
CA ILE A 39 -5.12 -19.31 10.28
C ILE A 39 -6.58 -19.77 10.38
N PRO A 40 -7.62 -19.02 9.94
CA PRO A 40 -8.99 -19.48 9.96
C PRO A 40 -9.23 -20.76 9.14
N PHE A 41 -8.57 -20.90 7.98
CA PHE A 41 -8.68 -22.10 7.16
C PHE A 41 -8.08 -23.30 7.86
N TRP A 42 -6.93 -23.11 8.51
CA TRP A 42 -6.31 -24.15 9.34
C TRP A 42 -7.21 -24.56 10.50
N ALA A 43 -7.82 -23.59 11.19
CA ALA A 43 -8.75 -23.87 12.28
C ALA A 43 -9.96 -24.70 11.82
N VAL A 44 -10.54 -24.37 10.66
CA VAL A 44 -11.63 -25.15 10.06
C VAL A 44 -11.18 -26.57 9.72
N TYR A 45 -9.98 -26.72 9.17
CA TYR A 45 -9.39 -28.04 8.84
C TYR A 45 -9.28 -28.92 10.10
N GLU A 46 -8.77 -28.40 11.22
CA GLU A 46 -8.64 -29.14 12.47
C GLU A 46 -9.99 -29.54 13.07
N ILE A 47 -10.98 -28.65 12.98
CA ILE A 47 -12.37 -28.97 13.40
C ILE A 47 -12.91 -30.12 12.56
N LEU A 48 -12.72 -30.08 11.22
CA LEU A 48 -13.19 -31.16 10.34
C LEU A 48 -12.49 -32.50 10.63
N LEU A 49 -11.18 -32.49 10.90
CA LEU A 49 -10.45 -33.67 11.31
C LEU A 49 -10.97 -34.29 12.59
N ALA A 50 -11.32 -33.47 13.59
CA ALA A 50 -11.91 -33.94 14.83
C ALA A 50 -13.25 -34.67 14.59
N PHE A 51 -14.07 -34.17 13.64
CA PHE A 51 -15.32 -34.83 13.25
C PHE A 51 -15.06 -36.17 12.54
N ILE A 52 -14.10 -36.24 11.63
CA ILE A 52 -13.76 -37.46 10.89
C ILE A 52 -13.23 -38.55 11.84
N ASN A 53 -12.40 -38.17 12.80
CA ASN A 53 -11.80 -39.07 13.77
C ASN A 53 -12.73 -39.42 14.95
N GLN A 54 -13.95 -38.90 14.96
CA GLN A 54 -14.94 -39.09 16.05
C GLN A 54 -14.43 -38.62 17.44
N ASP A 55 -13.45 -37.76 17.47
CA ASP A 55 -12.85 -37.19 18.69
C ASP A 55 -13.32 -35.73 18.92
N VAL A 56 -14.63 -35.57 18.87
CA VAL A 56 -15.25 -34.25 18.97
C VAL A 56 -15.42 -33.87 20.45
N THR A 57 -14.67 -32.87 20.90
CA THR A 57 -14.83 -32.26 22.22
C THR A 57 -15.27 -30.82 22.08
N LEU A 58 -16.22 -30.38 22.90
CA LEU A 58 -16.70 -29.01 22.92
C LEU A 58 -15.57 -28.00 23.15
N ASN A 59 -14.65 -28.31 24.05
CA ASN A 59 -13.49 -27.47 24.33
C ASN A 59 -12.53 -27.39 23.14
N GLY A 60 -12.31 -28.50 22.42
CA GLY A 60 -11.48 -28.50 21.20
C GLY A 60 -12.06 -27.59 20.11
N ILE A 61 -13.37 -27.70 19.86
CA ILE A 61 -14.04 -26.82 18.88
C ILE A 61 -13.93 -25.34 19.30
N LEU A 62 -14.18 -25.01 20.58
CA LEU A 62 -14.07 -23.64 21.08
C LEU A 62 -12.67 -23.06 20.92
N ILE A 63 -11.63 -23.86 21.21
CA ILE A 63 -10.23 -23.43 21.05
C ILE A 63 -9.95 -23.09 19.59
N TRP A 64 -10.31 -23.97 18.65
CA TRP A 64 -10.07 -23.73 17.22
C TRP A 64 -10.90 -22.55 16.67
N CYS A 65 -12.12 -22.35 17.15
CA CYS A 65 -12.91 -21.16 16.85
C CYS A 65 -12.23 -19.87 17.31
N LEU A 66 -11.67 -19.87 18.54
CA LEU A 66 -10.94 -18.72 19.06
C LEU A 66 -9.64 -18.47 18.27
N VAL A 67 -8.90 -19.52 17.91
CA VAL A 67 -7.69 -19.42 17.06
C VAL A 67 -8.04 -18.83 15.70
N GLY A 68 -9.10 -19.31 15.06
CA GLY A 68 -9.57 -18.80 13.79
C GLY A 68 -10.00 -17.32 13.85
N ALA A 69 -10.74 -16.96 14.91
CA ALA A 69 -11.14 -15.58 15.17
C ALA A 69 -9.92 -14.66 15.41
N ALA A 70 -8.96 -15.10 16.21
CA ALA A 70 -7.72 -14.35 16.45
C ALA A 70 -6.90 -14.15 15.15
N GLY A 71 -6.79 -15.19 14.32
CA GLY A 71 -6.13 -15.09 13.01
C GLY A 71 -6.81 -14.10 12.09
N TYR A 72 -8.15 -14.10 12.05
CA TYR A 72 -8.93 -13.16 11.27
C TYR A 72 -8.74 -11.71 11.75
N LEU A 73 -8.77 -11.48 13.05
CA LEU A 73 -8.51 -10.15 13.63
C LEU A 73 -7.11 -9.65 13.31
N LEU A 74 -6.10 -10.53 13.43
CA LEU A 74 -4.73 -10.22 13.04
C LEU A 74 -4.64 -9.81 11.57
N ARG A 75 -5.29 -10.57 10.67
CA ARG A 75 -5.38 -10.24 9.24
C ARG A 75 -5.93 -8.84 9.02
N VAL A 76 -7.10 -8.53 9.60
CA VAL A 76 -7.78 -7.24 9.41
C VAL A 76 -6.94 -6.09 9.96
N ALA A 77 -6.37 -6.24 11.15
CA ALA A 77 -5.53 -5.22 11.78
C ALA A 77 -4.27 -4.94 10.94
N CYS A 78 -3.55 -5.99 10.54
CA CYS A 78 -2.34 -5.85 9.72
C CYS A 78 -2.64 -5.26 8.34
N HIS A 79 -3.76 -5.64 7.71
CA HIS A 79 -4.20 -5.06 6.45
C HIS A 79 -4.50 -3.57 6.58
N GLY A 80 -5.25 -3.17 7.61
CA GLY A 80 -5.56 -1.77 7.88
C GLY A 80 -4.30 -0.93 8.10
N ILE A 81 -3.36 -1.41 8.93
CA ILE A 81 -2.08 -0.73 9.17
C ILE A 81 -1.28 -0.60 7.86
N SER A 82 -1.20 -1.67 7.07
CA SER A 82 -0.51 -1.66 5.78
C SER A 82 -1.07 -0.58 4.85
N THR A 83 -2.39 -0.53 4.69
CA THR A 83 -3.08 0.44 3.84
C THR A 83 -2.85 1.88 4.31
N ILE A 84 -2.97 2.16 5.61
CA ILE A 84 -2.72 3.49 6.18
C ILE A 84 -1.29 3.94 5.91
N LEU A 85 -0.29 3.07 6.12
CA LEU A 85 1.11 3.39 5.88
C LEU A 85 1.40 3.63 4.39
N ALA A 86 0.75 2.89 3.50
CA ALA A 86 0.86 3.07 2.05
C ALA A 86 0.31 4.44 1.63
N HIS A 87 -0.89 4.83 2.09
CA HIS A 87 -1.49 6.14 1.81
C HIS A 87 -0.64 7.30 2.35
N ILE A 88 -0.18 7.21 3.61
CA ILE A 88 0.71 8.24 4.18
C ILE A 88 1.97 8.38 3.34
N SER A 89 2.55 7.29 2.87
CA SER A 89 3.74 7.32 2.02
C SER A 89 3.45 7.94 0.66
N ALA A 90 2.32 7.59 0.04
CA ALA A 90 1.89 8.15 -1.23
C ALA A 90 1.71 9.68 -1.12
N TYR A 91 0.96 10.18 -0.13
CA TYR A 91 0.76 11.62 0.07
C TYR A 91 2.06 12.37 0.32
N THR A 92 3.01 11.80 1.08
CA THR A 92 4.31 12.43 1.29
C THR A 92 5.12 12.53 -0.02
N ILE A 93 5.02 11.54 -0.89
CA ILE A 93 5.65 11.56 -2.23
C ILE A 93 5.00 12.62 -3.12
N LEU A 94 3.66 12.68 -3.15
CA LEU A 94 2.91 13.68 -3.92
C LEU A 94 3.23 15.10 -3.46
N GLU A 95 3.31 15.34 -2.15
CA GLU A 95 3.74 16.63 -1.58
C GLU A 95 5.13 17.01 -2.08
N GLY A 96 6.10 16.11 -2.02
CA GLY A 96 7.45 16.35 -2.50
C GLY A 96 7.50 16.70 -4.00
N ILE A 97 6.66 16.04 -4.81
CA ILE A 97 6.51 16.35 -6.25
C ILE A 97 5.93 17.74 -6.45
N ARG A 98 4.85 18.08 -5.74
CA ARG A 98 4.19 19.39 -5.81
C ARG A 98 5.14 20.52 -5.41
N LEU A 99 5.88 20.37 -4.32
CA LEU A 99 6.87 21.35 -3.87
C LEU A 99 7.98 21.56 -4.90
N LYS A 100 8.47 20.49 -5.55
CA LYS A 100 9.50 20.61 -6.58
C LYS A 100 9.00 21.28 -7.86
N ILE A 101 7.74 21.04 -8.24
CA ILE A 101 7.10 21.73 -9.36
C ILE A 101 6.95 23.21 -9.04
N ALA A 102 6.46 23.54 -7.84
CA ALA A 102 6.30 24.92 -7.38
C ALA A 102 7.63 25.68 -7.34
N ASP A 103 8.70 25.09 -6.79
CA ASP A 103 10.05 25.67 -6.79
C ASP A 103 10.57 25.96 -8.19
N ARG A 104 10.34 25.04 -9.14
CA ARG A 104 10.72 25.26 -10.54
C ARG A 104 9.93 26.37 -11.20
N LEU A 105 8.62 26.47 -10.92
CA LEU A 105 7.78 27.55 -11.44
C LEU A 105 8.18 28.92 -10.90
N MET A 106 8.55 28.99 -9.62
CA MET A 106 9.03 30.26 -9.01
C MET A 106 10.36 30.72 -9.60
N LYS A 107 11.21 29.81 -10.09
CA LYS A 107 12.50 30.11 -10.71
C LYS A 107 12.41 30.31 -12.23
N ALA A 108 11.26 30.03 -12.83
CA ALA A 108 11.06 30.18 -14.26
C ALA A 108 10.91 31.69 -14.65
N PRO A 109 11.39 32.11 -15.83
CA PRO A 109 11.17 33.46 -16.33
C PRO A 109 9.66 33.78 -16.39
N LEU A 110 9.29 34.96 -15.90
CA LEU A 110 7.89 35.39 -15.80
C LEU A 110 7.13 35.29 -17.12
N GLY A 111 7.82 35.59 -18.25
CA GLY A 111 7.24 35.49 -19.59
C GLY A 111 6.83 34.07 -20.00
N GLU A 112 7.55 33.03 -19.54
CA GLU A 112 7.19 31.62 -19.81
C GLU A 112 5.99 31.18 -18.97
N VAL A 113 5.90 31.65 -17.74
CA VAL A 113 4.80 31.31 -16.82
C VAL A 113 3.52 32.04 -17.24
N MET A 114 3.60 33.34 -17.57
CA MET A 114 2.44 34.15 -18.01
C MET A 114 1.92 33.75 -19.39
N GLY A 115 2.75 33.19 -20.26
CA GLY A 115 2.33 32.64 -21.56
C GLY A 115 1.49 31.36 -21.44
N ARG A 116 1.43 30.73 -20.28
CA ARG A 116 0.63 29.52 -20.05
C ARG A 116 -0.67 29.86 -19.34
N ARG A 117 -1.79 29.20 -19.73
CA ARG A 117 -3.07 29.36 -19.05
C ARG A 117 -2.95 28.88 -17.60
N ILE A 118 -3.35 29.71 -16.63
CA ILE A 118 -3.33 29.38 -15.19
C ILE A 118 -4.04 28.04 -14.90
N GLY A 119 -5.16 27.77 -15.61
CA GLY A 119 -5.87 26.50 -15.50
C GLY A 119 -5.05 25.28 -15.91
N TYR A 120 -4.16 25.41 -16.89
CA TYR A 120 -3.26 24.32 -17.30
C TYR A 120 -2.20 24.02 -16.21
N LEU A 121 -1.62 25.06 -15.62
CA LEU A 121 -0.66 24.91 -14.52
C LEU A 121 -1.31 24.27 -13.29
N LYS A 122 -2.53 24.72 -12.95
CA LYS A 122 -3.33 24.12 -11.86
C LYS A 122 -3.59 22.65 -12.13
N ASN A 123 -4.05 22.29 -13.32
CA ASN A 123 -4.31 20.89 -13.70
C ASN A 123 -3.05 20.01 -13.53
N ILE A 124 -1.86 20.48 -13.97
CA ILE A 124 -0.64 19.70 -13.77
C ILE A 124 -0.31 19.50 -12.31
N ILE A 125 -0.37 20.56 -11.48
CA ILE A 125 0.07 20.51 -10.07
C ILE A 125 -0.93 19.74 -9.20
N MET A 126 -2.21 19.92 -9.47
CA MET A 126 -3.26 19.32 -8.65
C MET A 126 -3.68 17.95 -9.23
N ASP A 127 -4.26 17.96 -10.41
CA ASP A 127 -4.96 16.79 -10.96
C ASP A 127 -3.98 15.71 -11.44
N LYS A 128 -2.93 16.11 -12.22
CA LYS A 128 -1.95 15.13 -12.74
C LYS A 128 -1.03 14.55 -11.67
N VAL A 129 -0.75 15.29 -10.61
CA VAL A 129 0.00 14.75 -9.47
C VAL A 129 -0.89 13.83 -8.64
N GLU A 130 -2.18 14.16 -8.45
CA GLU A 130 -3.17 13.32 -7.76
C GLU A 130 -3.35 11.96 -8.47
N ASP A 131 -3.35 11.92 -9.80
CA ASP A 131 -3.44 10.69 -10.60
C ASP A 131 -2.33 9.65 -10.24
N LEU A 132 -1.26 10.06 -9.54
CA LEU A 132 -0.19 9.16 -9.08
C LEU A 132 -0.51 8.49 -7.73
N GLU A 133 -1.51 8.96 -6.98
CA GLU A 133 -1.86 8.37 -5.67
C GLU A 133 -2.29 6.90 -5.78
N PRO A 134 -3.27 6.52 -6.64
CA PRO A 134 -3.76 5.15 -6.67
C PRO A 134 -2.65 4.12 -6.95
N PRO A 135 -1.77 4.30 -7.95
CA PRO A 135 -0.69 3.35 -8.17
C PRO A 135 0.32 3.30 -6.99
N LEU A 136 0.58 4.41 -6.31
CA LEU A 136 1.52 4.44 -5.18
C LEU A 136 0.92 3.83 -3.91
N ALA A 137 -0.36 4.08 -3.64
CA ALA A 137 -1.03 3.65 -2.41
C ALA A 137 -1.52 2.19 -2.49
N HIS A 138 -2.00 1.75 -3.66
CA HIS A 138 -2.66 0.46 -3.81
C HIS A 138 -1.76 -0.59 -4.46
N MET A 139 -1.00 -0.25 -5.51
CA MET A 139 -0.21 -1.27 -6.22
C MET A 139 0.84 -1.94 -5.34
N ILE A 140 1.47 -1.23 -4.40
CA ILE A 140 2.54 -1.80 -3.58
C ILE A 140 2.00 -2.85 -2.60
N PRO A 141 1.01 -2.57 -1.73
CA PRO A 141 0.47 -3.58 -0.82
C PRO A 141 -0.35 -4.67 -1.54
N GLU A 142 -1.09 -4.34 -2.62
CA GLU A 142 -1.90 -5.30 -3.35
C GLU A 142 -1.05 -6.26 -4.18
N LEU A 143 0.00 -5.79 -4.86
CA LEU A 143 0.92 -6.67 -5.58
C LEU A 143 1.60 -7.66 -4.64
N THR A 144 2.03 -7.22 -3.45
CA THR A 144 2.63 -8.12 -2.46
C THR A 144 1.65 -9.14 -1.93
N SER A 145 0.40 -8.74 -1.69
CA SER A 145 -0.66 -9.65 -1.24
C SER A 145 -1.05 -10.66 -2.31
N ASN A 146 -1.23 -10.21 -3.55
CA ASN A 146 -1.65 -11.07 -4.67
C ASN A 146 -0.54 -12.01 -5.20
N LEU A 147 0.74 -11.67 -4.95
CA LEU A 147 1.88 -12.54 -5.32
C LEU A 147 2.10 -13.69 -4.33
N LEU A 148 1.52 -13.58 -3.12
CA LEU A 148 1.65 -14.56 -2.04
C LEU A 148 0.42 -15.47 -1.88
N LEU A 149 -0.67 -15.16 -2.58
CA LEU A 149 -1.88 -15.98 -2.70
C LEU A 149 -1.81 -16.89 -3.91
#